data_94cdcedb96112f6f26223e1fb803468e
#
_entry.id   94cdcedb96112f6f26223e1fb803468e
#
_cell.length_a   1.000
_cell.length_b   1.000
_cell.length_c   1.000
_cell.angle_alpha   90.00
_cell.angle_beta   90.00
_cell.angle_gamma   90.00
#
_symmetry.space_group_name_H-M   'P 1'
#
loop_
_entity.id
_entity.type
_entity.pdbx_description
1 polymer ?
#
loop_
_entity_poly.entity_id
_entity_poly.type
_entity_poly.pdbx_seq_one_letter_code
_entity_poly.pdbx_strand_id
1 'polypeptide(L)'
;MDLRFDQLSTFGEAEDPQFKAVRSGGKPIRLVDTTMLYAPRSGGVRRYLNSKRTWIAANRPQVRHTLVVPGPRDAHDGHGRVSIYAAPLPFGDGYRWPVVKNAWMERLIRQRPDIIEAGDPYTPGLAALKAGDALGVPVVGFCHTDLGALAALHIGEWAEKPVQKRWAAIYSQFDQAVAPSQFIAGRLIEAGVKDAIGLPLGVDTEIFNPHRGDREALRRRLGLTSRHRILVFAGRPAREKKLDVLVEAVERLGDPYVLLFVGAGGGAPSSDRVICMDYQRDPQSLAAVLAGCDAFVHANDNEPFGLIVLEAMACGLPVIGVAAGGVAESVDETVGALATASEARVFAEAVESVFARDMVALGQAARLRAELRHGWDPVFRKLSAIYGRLTGCAAFEDAAQPVLEPVGWN
;
A
#
# COMPACT_ATOMS: atom_id res chain seq x y z
N MET A 1 6.17 10.43 -42.43
CA MET A 1 6.13 8.96 -42.59
C MET A 1 4.81 8.51 -41.98
N ASP A 2 3.77 8.57 -42.85
CA ASP A 2 2.37 8.30 -42.44
C ASP A 2 2.19 6.81 -42.17
N LEU A 3 2.03 6.43 -40.94
CA LEU A 3 1.58 5.09 -40.55
C LEU A 3 0.06 5.04 -40.65
N ARG A 4 -0.43 4.40 -41.70
CA ARG A 4 -1.87 4.10 -41.88
C ARG A 4 -2.31 3.13 -40.78
N PHE A 5 -3.30 3.55 -40.01
CA PHE A 5 -3.87 2.87 -38.84
C PHE A 5 -4.84 1.70 -39.16
N ASP A 6 -4.92 1.22 -40.40
CA ASP A 6 -6.01 0.34 -40.87
C ASP A 6 -5.77 -1.17 -40.86
N GLN A 7 -4.69 -1.66 -40.24
CA GLN A 7 -4.44 -3.12 -40.18
C GLN A 7 -4.23 -3.69 -38.78
N LEU A 8 -5.06 -3.33 -37.79
CA LEU A 8 -5.06 -3.95 -36.46
C LEU A 8 -6.47 -4.43 -36.03
N SER A 9 -7.13 -5.16 -36.92
CA SER A 9 -8.31 -5.94 -36.56
C SER A 9 -7.91 -7.41 -36.45
N THR A 10 -8.21 -7.99 -35.34
CA THR A 10 -8.43 -9.41 -34.95
C THR A 10 -7.60 -9.85 -33.74
N PHE A 11 -7.97 -9.33 -32.57
CA PHE A 11 -8.04 -10.20 -31.38
C PHE A 11 -9.46 -10.03 -30.84
N GLY A 12 -10.25 -11.12 -30.89
CA GLY A 12 -11.65 -11.11 -30.51
C GLY A 12 -11.89 -10.50 -29.12
N GLU A 13 -12.85 -9.61 -29.04
CA GLU A 13 -13.43 -9.13 -27.80
C GLU A 13 -14.08 -10.33 -27.10
N ALA A 14 -13.35 -11.00 -26.22
CA ALA A 14 -13.98 -11.90 -25.26
C ALA A 14 -14.75 -11.01 -24.30
N GLU A 15 -16.07 -10.98 -24.43
CA GLU A 15 -16.95 -10.32 -23.48
C GLU A 15 -16.71 -10.91 -22.09
N ASP A 16 -16.31 -10.09 -21.13
CA ASP A 16 -16.12 -10.46 -19.74
C ASP A 16 -17.50 -10.80 -19.14
N PRO A 17 -17.75 -12.04 -18.66
CA PRO A 17 -19.06 -12.43 -18.14
C PRO A 17 -19.53 -11.65 -16.92
N GLN A 18 -18.68 -10.92 -16.23
CA GLN A 18 -19.04 -10.06 -15.10
C GLN A 18 -19.70 -8.74 -15.51
N PHE A 19 -19.60 -8.35 -16.78
CA PHE A 19 -20.24 -7.17 -17.33
C PHE A 19 -21.53 -7.49 -18.09
N LYS A 20 -22.46 -8.22 -17.48
CA LYS A 20 -23.84 -8.14 -17.92
C LYS A 20 -24.36 -6.75 -17.58
N ALA A 21 -24.29 -5.89 -18.59
CA ALA A 21 -24.61 -4.49 -18.58
C ALA A 21 -25.88 -4.17 -17.81
N VAL A 22 -25.76 -3.27 -16.86
CA VAL A 22 -26.84 -2.34 -16.55
C VAL A 22 -27.05 -1.54 -17.85
N ARG A 23 -28.15 -1.79 -18.54
CA ARG A 23 -28.61 -1.06 -19.75
C ARG A 23 -29.04 0.35 -19.34
N SER A 24 -28.08 1.21 -19.05
CA SER A 24 -28.23 2.66 -19.13
C SER A 24 -27.34 3.14 -20.27
N GLY A 25 -27.90 3.78 -21.25
CA GLY A 25 -27.36 4.02 -22.60
C GLY A 25 -26.08 4.88 -22.74
N GLY A 26 -25.06 4.69 -21.87
CA GLY A 26 -23.78 5.36 -21.94
C GLY A 26 -22.63 4.37 -22.19
N LYS A 27 -21.62 4.80 -22.97
CA LYS A 27 -20.37 4.05 -23.17
C LYS A 27 -19.65 3.91 -21.79
N PRO A 28 -19.17 2.71 -21.41
CA PRO A 28 -18.45 2.53 -20.15
C PRO A 28 -17.15 3.35 -20.14
N ILE A 29 -16.87 3.98 -18.99
CA ILE A 29 -15.61 4.70 -18.74
C ILE A 29 -14.51 3.69 -18.47
N ARG A 30 -13.34 3.89 -19.05
CA ARG A 30 -12.19 2.99 -18.95
C ARG A 30 -11.11 3.58 -18.06
N LEU A 31 -10.98 3.05 -16.84
CA LEU A 31 -9.87 3.34 -15.93
C LEU A 31 -8.79 2.28 -16.13
N VAL A 32 -7.56 2.71 -16.39
CA VAL A 32 -6.41 1.81 -16.53
C VAL A 32 -5.38 2.11 -15.45
N ASP A 33 -5.09 1.12 -14.62
CA ASP A 33 -3.98 1.17 -13.68
C ASP A 33 -2.75 0.50 -14.27
N THR A 34 -1.58 1.06 -14.03
CA THR A 34 -0.31 0.44 -14.43
C THR A 34 0.78 0.63 -13.39
N THR A 35 1.56 -0.41 -13.14
CA THR A 35 2.71 -0.37 -12.23
C THR A 35 3.64 -1.56 -12.45
N MET A 36 4.93 -1.40 -12.18
CA MET A 36 5.84 -2.54 -12.05
C MET A 36 5.85 -3.17 -10.64
N LEU A 37 5.23 -2.51 -9.65
CA LEU A 37 5.27 -2.94 -8.25
C LEU A 37 4.25 -4.04 -7.91
N TYR A 38 3.58 -4.62 -8.91
CA TYR A 38 2.65 -5.74 -8.74
C TYR A 38 3.38 -7.08 -8.92
N ALA A 39 3.81 -7.66 -7.82
CA ALA A 39 4.52 -8.96 -7.79
C ALA A 39 3.82 -9.96 -6.86
N PRO A 40 4.05 -11.28 -7.00
CA PRO A 40 3.42 -12.30 -6.14
C PRO A 40 3.64 -12.11 -4.64
N ARG A 41 4.79 -11.55 -4.27
CA ARG A 41 5.17 -11.25 -2.88
C ARG A 41 5.12 -9.77 -2.55
N SER A 42 4.62 -8.90 -3.45
CA SER A 42 4.43 -7.49 -3.12
C SER A 42 3.25 -7.34 -2.15
N GLY A 43 3.51 -6.69 -1.01
CA GLY A 43 2.51 -6.54 0.05
C GLY A 43 1.49 -5.43 -0.25
N GLY A 44 1.82 -4.18 0.06
CA GLY A 44 0.91 -3.04 0.08
C GLY A 44 0.30 -2.68 -1.28
N VAL A 45 1.15 -2.50 -2.32
CA VAL A 45 0.66 -2.08 -3.66
C VAL A 45 -0.29 -3.11 -4.28
N ARG A 46 0.03 -4.40 -4.14
CA ARG A 46 -0.86 -5.46 -4.65
C ARG A 46 -2.20 -5.49 -3.91
N ARG A 47 -2.20 -5.30 -2.59
CA ARG A 47 -3.43 -5.22 -1.79
C ARG A 47 -4.27 -4.01 -2.22
N TYR A 48 -3.67 -2.84 -2.30
CA TYR A 48 -4.33 -1.63 -2.78
C TYR A 48 -5.02 -1.86 -4.13
N LEU A 49 -4.29 -2.34 -5.14
CA LEU A 49 -4.82 -2.56 -6.48
C LEU A 49 -5.91 -3.63 -6.54
N ASN A 50 -5.77 -4.73 -5.79
CA ASN A 50 -6.81 -5.76 -5.73
C ASN A 50 -8.07 -5.25 -5.04
N SER A 51 -7.95 -4.55 -3.91
CA SER A 51 -9.07 -3.94 -3.20
C SER A 51 -9.76 -2.89 -4.05
N LYS A 52 -9.01 -2.05 -4.78
CA LYS A 52 -9.54 -1.07 -5.73
C LYS A 52 -10.37 -1.74 -6.83
N ARG A 53 -9.87 -2.82 -7.42
CA ARG A 53 -10.61 -3.58 -8.44
C ARG A 53 -11.92 -4.12 -7.91
N THR A 54 -11.89 -4.77 -6.76
CA THR A 54 -13.09 -5.32 -6.11
C THR A 54 -14.08 -4.21 -5.79
N TRP A 55 -13.61 -3.10 -5.24
CA TRP A 55 -14.46 -1.97 -4.89
C TRP A 55 -15.10 -1.31 -6.12
N ILE A 56 -14.32 -1.07 -7.19
CA ILE A 56 -14.84 -0.50 -8.46
C ILE A 56 -15.91 -1.41 -9.04
N ALA A 57 -15.66 -2.72 -9.12
CA ALA A 57 -16.62 -3.68 -9.65
C ALA A 57 -17.96 -3.66 -8.87
N ALA A 58 -17.91 -3.47 -7.56
CA ALA A 58 -19.09 -3.43 -6.71
C ALA A 58 -19.80 -2.06 -6.71
N ASN A 59 -19.05 -0.95 -6.77
CA ASN A 59 -19.58 0.38 -6.48
C ASN A 59 -19.63 1.31 -7.71
N ARG A 60 -18.95 0.95 -8.80
CA ARG A 60 -18.87 1.74 -10.05
C ARG A 60 -19.12 0.87 -11.29
N PRO A 61 -20.32 0.31 -11.46
CA PRO A 61 -20.60 -0.64 -12.55
C PRO A 61 -20.45 -0.04 -13.96
N GLN A 62 -20.43 1.30 -14.07
CA GLN A 62 -20.19 2.02 -15.31
C GLN A 62 -18.69 2.19 -15.63
N VAL A 63 -17.78 1.85 -14.69
CA VAL A 63 -16.34 1.96 -14.86
C VAL A 63 -15.76 0.59 -15.19
N ARG A 64 -15.15 0.46 -16.36
CA ARG A 64 -14.36 -0.71 -16.74
C ARG A 64 -12.92 -0.52 -16.27
N HIS A 65 -12.51 -1.26 -15.27
CA HIS A 65 -11.16 -1.19 -14.71
C HIS A 65 -10.24 -2.23 -15.33
N THR A 66 -9.09 -1.80 -15.86
CA THR A 66 -8.04 -2.67 -16.37
C THR A 66 -6.74 -2.44 -15.62
N LEU A 67 -6.08 -3.51 -15.21
CA LEU A 67 -4.77 -3.48 -14.53
C LEU A 67 -3.69 -4.01 -15.47
N VAL A 68 -2.74 -3.15 -15.89
CA VAL A 68 -1.60 -3.48 -16.75
C VAL A 68 -0.34 -3.62 -15.92
N VAL A 69 0.23 -4.83 -15.87
CA VAL A 69 1.34 -5.20 -14.97
C VAL A 69 2.39 -6.08 -15.66
N PRO A 70 3.62 -6.16 -15.14
CA PRO A 70 4.61 -7.08 -15.68
C PRO A 70 4.23 -8.55 -15.41
N GLY A 71 4.53 -9.40 -16.37
CA GLY A 71 4.29 -10.84 -16.28
C GLY A 71 5.37 -11.68 -16.93
N PRO A 72 5.33 -13.02 -16.76
CA PRO A 72 6.25 -13.95 -17.40
C PRO A 72 6.02 -14.08 -18.93
N ARG A 73 4.87 -13.62 -19.40
CA ARG A 73 4.46 -13.59 -20.81
C ARG A 73 3.37 -12.54 -21.00
N ASP A 74 3.15 -12.14 -22.23
CA ASP A 74 1.97 -11.38 -22.60
C ASP A 74 0.73 -12.24 -22.42
N ALA A 75 -0.23 -11.78 -21.65
CA ALA A 75 -1.48 -12.48 -21.39
C ALA A 75 -2.59 -11.51 -20.96
N HIS A 76 -3.82 -11.98 -21.15
CA HIS A 76 -5.03 -11.35 -20.61
C HIS A 76 -5.76 -12.40 -19.77
N ASP A 77 -6.12 -12.11 -18.54
CA ASP A 77 -6.75 -13.09 -17.64
C ASP A 77 -8.27 -13.21 -17.80
N GLY A 78 -8.88 -12.47 -18.71
CA GLY A 78 -10.33 -12.42 -18.89
C GLY A 78 -11.08 -11.63 -17.83
N HIS A 79 -10.39 -11.20 -16.77
CA HIS A 79 -10.96 -10.48 -15.62
C HIS A 79 -10.41 -9.05 -15.47
N GLY A 80 -9.92 -8.45 -16.58
CA GLY A 80 -9.39 -7.08 -16.59
C GLY A 80 -7.94 -6.93 -16.13
N ARG A 81 -7.14 -8.02 -16.05
CA ARG A 81 -5.70 -7.90 -15.88
C ARG A 81 -4.98 -8.24 -17.19
N VAL A 82 -4.12 -7.34 -17.60
CA VAL A 82 -3.22 -7.49 -18.75
C VAL A 82 -1.79 -7.61 -18.23
N SER A 83 -1.11 -8.70 -18.54
CA SER A 83 0.31 -8.84 -18.26
C SER A 83 1.12 -8.59 -19.53
N ILE A 84 2.24 -7.87 -19.36
CA ILE A 84 3.22 -7.62 -20.42
C ILE A 84 4.51 -8.35 -20.01
N TYR A 85 5.12 -9.05 -20.97
CA TYR A 85 6.38 -9.71 -20.69
C TYR A 85 7.42 -8.74 -20.13
N ALA A 86 8.03 -9.13 -19.03
CA ALA A 86 9.15 -8.43 -18.42
C ALA A 86 10.11 -9.45 -17.79
N ALA A 87 11.41 -9.20 -17.92
CA ALA A 87 12.43 -10.08 -17.36
C ALA A 87 12.35 -10.12 -15.83
N PRO A 88 12.57 -11.27 -15.18
CA PRO A 88 12.63 -11.33 -13.73
C PRO A 88 13.82 -10.52 -13.21
N LEU A 89 13.62 -9.79 -12.10
CA LEU A 89 14.71 -9.18 -11.36
C LEU A 89 15.46 -10.28 -10.59
N PRO A 90 16.78 -10.40 -10.75
CA PRO A 90 17.58 -11.23 -9.87
C PRO A 90 17.40 -10.74 -8.44
N PHE A 91 17.11 -11.63 -7.50
CA PHE A 91 16.92 -11.30 -6.08
C PHE A 91 15.69 -10.43 -5.74
N GLY A 92 14.72 -10.27 -6.66
CA GLY A 92 13.60 -9.32 -6.55
C GLY A 92 12.27 -9.92 -6.10
N ASP A 93 12.21 -10.99 -5.31
CA ASP A 93 10.94 -11.53 -4.74
C ASP A 93 9.78 -11.70 -5.74
N GLY A 94 10.13 -11.97 -7.02
CA GLY A 94 9.18 -12.10 -8.10
C GLY A 94 8.85 -10.79 -8.82
N TYR A 95 9.50 -9.71 -8.50
CA TYR A 95 9.43 -8.48 -9.30
C TYR A 95 10.07 -8.68 -10.68
N ARG A 96 9.55 -7.93 -11.66
CA ARG A 96 10.01 -7.99 -13.04
C ARG A 96 10.29 -6.59 -13.55
N TRP A 97 11.32 -6.47 -14.39
CA TRP A 97 11.77 -5.21 -14.94
C TRP A 97 11.22 -4.99 -16.36
N PRO A 98 10.28 -4.06 -16.56
CA PRO A 98 9.81 -3.69 -17.88
C PRO A 98 10.84 -2.77 -18.57
N VAL A 99 11.62 -3.32 -19.50
CA VAL A 99 12.71 -2.57 -20.16
C VAL A 99 12.18 -1.72 -21.32
N VAL A 100 11.15 -2.18 -22.03
CA VAL A 100 10.73 -1.57 -23.29
C VAL A 100 9.54 -0.63 -23.08
N LYS A 101 9.84 0.66 -22.90
CA LYS A 101 8.83 1.71 -22.66
C LYS A 101 7.79 1.83 -23.80
N ASN A 102 8.21 1.76 -25.07
CA ASN A 102 7.27 1.92 -26.19
C ASN A 102 6.27 0.76 -26.26
N ALA A 103 6.69 -0.47 -26.02
CA ALA A 103 5.77 -1.60 -25.97
C ALA A 103 4.74 -1.45 -24.82
N TRP A 104 5.16 -0.88 -23.69
CA TRP A 104 4.26 -0.59 -22.59
C TRP A 104 3.24 0.49 -22.94
N MET A 105 3.70 1.60 -23.53
CA MET A 105 2.84 2.68 -24.04
C MET A 105 1.79 2.18 -25.03
N GLU A 106 2.20 1.39 -26.02
CA GLU A 106 1.27 0.80 -27.00
C GLU A 106 0.20 -0.08 -26.36
N ARG A 107 0.57 -0.87 -25.32
CA ARG A 107 -0.40 -1.69 -24.59
C ARG A 107 -1.40 -0.84 -23.81
N LEU A 108 -0.97 0.27 -23.21
CA LEU A 108 -1.86 1.22 -22.55
C LEU A 108 -2.82 1.86 -23.56
N ILE A 109 -2.32 2.34 -24.70
CA ILE A 109 -3.13 2.95 -25.78
C ILE A 109 -4.19 1.96 -26.29
N ARG A 110 -3.85 0.68 -26.44
CA ARG A 110 -4.81 -0.37 -26.89
C ARG A 110 -5.97 -0.57 -25.91
N GLN A 111 -5.80 -0.26 -24.64
CA GLN A 111 -6.91 -0.31 -23.65
C GLN A 111 -7.90 0.85 -23.88
N ARG A 112 -7.55 1.87 -24.68
CA ARG A 112 -8.35 3.08 -24.93
C ARG A 112 -8.85 3.70 -23.61
N PRO A 113 -7.95 4.02 -22.65
CA PRO A 113 -8.34 4.59 -21.37
C PRO A 113 -9.04 5.94 -21.55
N ASP A 114 -9.94 6.27 -20.63
CA ASP A 114 -10.45 7.62 -20.42
C ASP A 114 -9.66 8.31 -19.28
N ILE A 115 -8.97 7.52 -18.44
CA ILE A 115 -8.03 7.97 -17.42
C ILE A 115 -7.03 6.85 -17.12
N ILE A 116 -5.79 7.22 -16.78
CA ILE A 116 -4.72 6.28 -16.38
C ILE A 116 -4.27 6.60 -14.97
N GLU A 117 -4.06 5.58 -14.12
CA GLU A 117 -3.30 5.70 -12.88
C GLU A 117 -1.98 4.94 -12.98
N ALA A 118 -0.88 5.63 -12.72
CA ALA A 118 0.46 5.04 -12.66
C ALA A 118 0.93 4.92 -11.21
N GLY A 119 1.20 3.70 -10.76
CA GLY A 119 1.61 3.40 -9.38
C GLY A 119 3.12 3.47 -9.15
N ASP A 120 3.90 3.99 -10.10
CA ASP A 120 5.34 4.17 -9.96
C ASP A 120 5.91 5.16 -11.00
N PRO A 121 7.07 5.76 -10.76
CA PRO A 121 7.71 6.73 -11.67
C PRO A 121 8.69 6.05 -12.66
N TYR A 122 8.61 4.73 -12.83
CA TYR A 122 9.50 3.95 -13.69
C TYR A 122 8.94 3.78 -15.10
N THR A 123 9.30 2.70 -15.77
CA THR A 123 8.85 2.43 -17.16
C THR A 123 7.34 2.48 -17.31
N PRO A 124 6.51 1.87 -16.42
CA PRO A 124 5.05 2.00 -16.52
C PRO A 124 4.55 3.44 -16.38
N GLY A 125 5.05 4.19 -15.40
CA GLY A 125 4.65 5.59 -15.19
C GLY A 125 5.05 6.50 -16.36
N LEU A 126 6.29 6.37 -16.85
CA LEU A 126 6.76 7.12 -18.00
C LEU A 126 6.02 6.75 -19.31
N ALA A 127 5.58 5.50 -19.44
CA ALA A 127 4.76 5.06 -20.55
C ALA A 127 3.31 5.58 -20.42
N ALA A 128 2.78 5.66 -19.19
CA ALA A 128 1.47 6.22 -18.91
C ALA A 128 1.38 7.70 -19.29
N LEU A 129 2.38 8.51 -18.92
CA LEU A 129 2.46 9.92 -19.32
C LEU A 129 2.41 10.07 -20.85
N LYS A 130 3.23 9.29 -21.58
CA LYS A 130 3.22 9.32 -23.04
C LYS A 130 1.92 8.84 -23.66
N ALA A 131 1.27 7.83 -23.06
CA ALA A 131 -0.02 7.34 -23.52
C ALA A 131 -1.13 8.38 -23.27
N GLY A 132 -1.09 9.06 -22.11
CA GLY A 132 -1.98 10.17 -21.79
C GLY A 132 -1.88 11.31 -22.80
N ASP A 133 -0.65 11.77 -23.09
CA ASP A 133 -0.38 12.80 -24.10
C ASP A 133 -0.92 12.39 -25.48
N ALA A 134 -0.65 11.15 -25.92
CA ALA A 134 -1.06 10.65 -27.22
C ALA A 134 -2.58 10.50 -27.39
N LEU A 135 -3.29 10.26 -26.30
CA LEU A 135 -4.74 10.07 -26.27
C LEU A 135 -5.52 11.31 -25.81
N GLY A 136 -4.84 12.32 -25.25
CA GLY A 136 -5.47 13.49 -24.63
C GLY A 136 -6.29 13.15 -23.39
N VAL A 137 -5.81 12.19 -22.56
CA VAL A 137 -6.51 11.73 -21.35
C VAL A 137 -5.66 11.98 -20.10
N PRO A 138 -6.29 12.29 -18.95
CA PRO A 138 -5.55 12.57 -17.73
C PRO A 138 -4.82 11.35 -17.18
N VAL A 139 -3.69 11.62 -16.51
CA VAL A 139 -2.84 10.62 -15.86
C VAL A 139 -2.61 10.99 -14.41
N VAL A 140 -3.02 10.11 -13.50
CA VAL A 140 -2.78 10.22 -12.05
C VAL A 140 -1.51 9.45 -11.69
N GLY A 141 -0.58 10.08 -10.97
CA GLY A 141 0.61 9.42 -10.44
C GLY A 141 0.43 9.07 -8.96
N PHE A 142 0.27 7.78 -8.63
CA PHE A 142 0.20 7.34 -7.24
C PHE A 142 1.60 6.97 -6.72
N CYS A 143 2.07 7.71 -5.72
CA CYS A 143 3.40 7.56 -5.16
C CYS A 143 3.40 6.59 -3.98
N HIS A 144 3.83 5.35 -4.21
CA HIS A 144 3.87 4.33 -3.15
C HIS A 144 5.19 4.26 -2.35
N THR A 145 6.21 5.04 -2.71
CA THR A 145 7.56 4.85 -2.19
C THR A 145 8.32 6.17 -2.13
N ASP A 146 9.05 6.41 -1.05
CA ASP A 146 10.03 7.50 -0.96
C ASP A 146 11.36 7.05 -1.57
N LEU A 147 11.61 7.42 -2.83
CA LEU A 147 12.84 7.06 -3.53
C LEU A 147 14.05 7.81 -3.01
N GLY A 148 13.88 9.04 -2.50
CA GLY A 148 14.96 9.81 -1.89
C GLY A 148 15.50 9.11 -0.64
N ALA A 149 14.61 8.75 0.28
CA ALA A 149 14.98 8.04 1.49
C ALA A 149 15.60 6.65 1.20
N LEU A 150 15.08 5.91 0.22
CA LEU A 150 15.70 4.65 -0.20
C LEU A 150 17.10 4.84 -0.80
N ALA A 151 17.31 5.91 -1.57
CA ALA A 151 18.65 6.22 -2.09
C ALA A 151 19.61 6.59 -0.98
N ALA A 152 19.19 7.39 0.01
CA ALA A 152 20.01 7.68 1.18
C ALA A 152 20.43 6.41 1.92
N LEU A 153 19.49 5.49 2.13
CA LEU A 153 19.73 4.25 2.87
C LEU A 153 20.66 3.25 2.16
N HIS A 154 20.54 3.13 0.83
CA HIS A 154 21.26 2.09 0.06
C HIS A 154 22.50 2.59 -0.68
N ILE A 155 22.55 3.89 -1.01
CA ILE A 155 23.64 4.50 -1.78
C ILE A 155 24.45 5.44 -0.88
N GLY A 156 23.76 6.21 -0.01
CA GLY A 156 24.33 7.19 0.91
C GLY A 156 23.54 8.51 0.89
N GLU A 157 23.64 9.29 1.96
CA GLU A 157 22.89 10.54 2.16
C GLU A 157 23.03 11.54 1.00
N TRP A 158 24.20 11.56 0.35
CA TRP A 158 24.47 12.43 -0.80
C TRP A 158 23.54 12.15 -1.99
N ALA A 159 23.01 10.93 -2.11
CA ALA A 159 22.11 10.51 -3.19
C ALA A 159 20.65 10.94 -2.98
N GLU A 160 20.26 11.27 -1.74
CA GLU A 160 18.86 11.59 -1.40
C GLU A 160 18.32 12.76 -2.24
N LYS A 161 18.96 13.93 -2.14
CA LYS A 161 18.47 15.15 -2.82
C LYS A 161 18.43 15.05 -4.34
N PRO A 162 19.47 14.51 -5.04
CA PRO A 162 19.40 14.30 -6.49
C PRO A 162 18.28 13.35 -6.91
N VAL A 163 18.11 12.23 -6.19
CA VAL A 163 17.03 11.26 -6.47
C VAL A 163 15.66 11.87 -6.19
N GLN A 164 15.49 12.55 -5.07
CA GLN A 164 14.25 13.26 -4.72
C GLN A 164 13.87 14.31 -5.77
N LYS A 165 14.83 15.11 -6.23
CA LYS A 165 14.59 16.09 -7.30
C LYS A 165 14.16 15.43 -8.62
N ARG A 166 14.82 14.33 -9.00
CA ARG A 166 14.47 13.57 -10.18
C ARG A 166 13.07 12.95 -10.08
N TRP A 167 12.75 12.41 -8.92
CA TRP A 167 11.47 11.82 -8.57
C TRP A 167 10.34 12.86 -8.66
N ALA A 168 10.51 14.01 -8.00
CA ALA A 168 9.56 15.12 -8.08
C ALA A 168 9.36 15.63 -9.50
N ALA A 169 10.42 15.74 -10.32
CA ALA A 169 10.31 16.14 -11.72
C ALA A 169 9.46 15.18 -12.57
N ILE A 170 9.38 13.89 -12.22
CA ILE A 170 8.48 12.95 -12.87
C ILE A 170 7.05 13.14 -12.35
N TYR A 171 6.87 13.23 -11.02
CA TYR A 171 5.53 13.42 -10.43
C TYR A 171 4.89 14.76 -10.79
N SER A 172 5.68 15.79 -11.11
CA SER A 172 5.17 17.07 -11.62
C SER A 172 4.60 17.01 -13.04
N GLN A 173 4.78 15.90 -13.77
CA GLN A 173 4.23 15.70 -15.11
C GLN A 173 2.86 15.03 -15.08
N PHE A 174 2.45 14.44 -13.97
CA PHE A 174 1.10 13.88 -13.83
C PHE A 174 0.07 15.01 -13.62
N ASP A 175 -1.15 14.82 -14.12
CA ASP A 175 -2.25 15.76 -13.92
C ASP A 175 -2.63 15.89 -12.45
N GLN A 176 -2.43 14.79 -11.67
CA GLN A 176 -2.52 14.79 -10.23
C GLN A 176 -1.53 13.81 -9.63
N ALA A 177 -0.71 14.26 -8.71
CA ALA A 177 0.09 13.40 -7.84
C ALA A 177 -0.71 13.03 -6.58
N VAL A 178 -0.77 11.74 -6.26
CA VAL A 178 -1.41 11.20 -5.05
C VAL A 178 -0.36 10.41 -4.26
N ALA A 179 -0.40 10.52 -2.96
CA ALA A 179 0.52 9.83 -2.05
C ALA A 179 -0.27 9.11 -0.93
N PRO A 180 0.27 8.04 -0.33
CA PRO A 180 -0.46 7.25 0.66
C PRO A 180 -0.54 7.90 2.05
N SER A 181 0.05 9.08 2.23
CA SER A 181 0.10 9.82 3.49
C SER A 181 0.38 11.30 3.24
N GLN A 182 0.09 12.15 4.21
CA GLN A 182 0.51 13.55 4.20
C GLN A 182 2.03 13.67 4.25
N PHE A 183 2.70 12.76 4.95
CA PHE A 183 4.16 12.69 5.00
C PHE A 183 4.77 12.58 3.59
N ILE A 184 4.32 11.65 2.76
CA ILE A 184 4.83 11.50 1.38
C ILE A 184 4.34 12.62 0.47
N ALA A 185 3.12 13.12 0.64
CA ALA A 185 2.63 14.29 -0.10
C ALA A 185 3.48 15.52 0.21
N GLY A 186 3.81 15.76 1.49
CA GLY A 186 4.71 16.82 1.93
C GLY A 186 6.11 16.69 1.31
N ARG A 187 6.69 15.49 1.30
CA ARG A 187 7.99 15.22 0.65
C ARG A 187 7.97 15.52 -0.86
N LEU A 188 6.86 15.23 -1.55
CA LEU A 188 6.67 15.60 -2.96
C LEU A 188 6.59 17.12 -3.14
N ILE A 189 5.82 17.81 -2.29
CA ILE A 189 5.65 19.27 -2.32
C ILE A 189 6.98 19.98 -2.04
N GLU A 190 7.71 19.59 -1.00
CA GLU A 190 9.05 20.10 -0.66
C GLU A 190 10.04 19.92 -1.82
N ALA A 191 9.89 18.83 -2.59
CA ALA A 191 10.72 18.57 -3.76
C ALA A 191 10.27 19.30 -5.03
N GLY A 192 9.14 20.06 -4.99
CA GLY A 192 8.67 20.93 -6.05
C GLY A 192 7.43 20.43 -6.83
N VAL A 193 6.75 19.39 -6.39
CA VAL A 193 5.45 18.99 -6.94
C VAL A 193 4.37 19.92 -6.39
N LYS A 194 3.62 20.61 -7.25
CA LYS A 194 2.71 21.68 -6.81
C LYS A 194 1.54 21.21 -5.95
N ASP A 195 0.85 20.15 -6.38
CA ASP A 195 -0.44 19.75 -5.81
C ASP A 195 -0.47 18.24 -5.52
N ALA A 196 0.44 17.76 -4.67
CA ALA A 196 0.40 16.38 -4.20
C ALA A 196 -0.68 16.21 -3.12
N ILE A 197 -1.56 15.23 -3.30
CA ILE A 197 -2.65 14.93 -2.36
C ILE A 197 -2.28 13.72 -1.50
N GLY A 198 -2.30 13.88 -0.18
CA GLY A 198 -2.24 12.76 0.75
C GLY A 198 -3.59 12.05 0.82
N LEU A 199 -3.63 10.79 0.39
CA LEU A 199 -4.79 9.92 0.44
C LEU A 199 -4.44 8.65 1.22
N PRO A 200 -4.77 8.57 2.52
CA PRO A 200 -4.49 7.40 3.34
C PRO A 200 -5.05 6.12 2.69
N LEU A 201 -4.30 5.04 2.80
CA LEU A 201 -4.75 3.73 2.32
C LEU A 201 -5.74 3.10 3.30
N GLY A 202 -6.42 2.04 2.86
CA GLY A 202 -7.42 1.34 3.62
C GLY A 202 -6.99 -0.05 4.10
N VAL A 203 -7.84 -0.66 4.90
CA VAL A 203 -7.72 -2.04 5.37
C VAL A 203 -9.06 -2.76 5.20
N ASP A 204 -9.00 -4.05 4.95
CA ASP A 204 -10.16 -4.94 4.96
C ASP A 204 -10.45 -5.38 6.40
N THR A 205 -11.44 -4.72 7.03
CA THR A 205 -11.82 -4.96 8.43
C THR A 205 -12.62 -6.23 8.64
N GLU A 206 -13.07 -6.89 7.58
CA GLU A 206 -13.71 -8.20 7.66
C GLU A 206 -12.68 -9.33 7.70
N ILE A 207 -11.60 -9.18 6.93
CA ILE A 207 -10.46 -10.11 6.99
C ILE A 207 -9.69 -9.89 8.28
N PHE A 208 -9.27 -8.65 8.53
CA PHE A 208 -8.50 -8.27 9.72
C PHE A 208 -9.44 -7.85 10.83
N ASN A 209 -9.67 -8.74 11.80
CA ASN A 209 -10.50 -8.47 12.95
C ASN A 209 -10.08 -9.30 14.17
N PRO A 210 -10.42 -8.86 15.41
CA PRO A 210 -9.98 -9.51 16.64
C PRO A 210 -10.46 -10.97 16.79
N HIS A 211 -11.59 -11.32 16.17
CA HIS A 211 -12.19 -12.65 16.28
C HIS A 211 -11.47 -13.71 15.45
N ARG A 212 -10.46 -13.34 14.66
CA ARG A 212 -9.64 -14.29 13.88
C ARG A 212 -8.58 -14.98 14.73
N GLY A 213 -8.19 -14.40 15.87
CA GLY A 213 -7.11 -14.89 16.70
C GLY A 213 -7.58 -15.88 17.77
N ASP A 214 -6.78 -16.93 17.96
CA ASP A 214 -6.78 -17.77 19.17
C ASP A 214 -5.45 -17.56 19.88
N ARG A 215 -5.47 -16.71 20.92
CA ARG A 215 -4.27 -16.34 21.70
C ARG A 215 -3.62 -17.55 22.36
N GLU A 216 -4.41 -18.48 22.87
CA GLU A 216 -3.88 -19.67 23.53
C GLU A 216 -3.28 -20.66 22.54
N ALA A 217 -3.93 -20.89 21.40
CA ALA A 217 -3.39 -21.74 20.36
C ALA A 217 -2.10 -21.16 19.78
N LEU A 218 -2.02 -19.84 19.55
CA LEU A 218 -0.79 -19.20 19.10
C LEU A 218 0.34 -19.37 20.14
N ARG A 219 0.07 -19.11 21.43
CA ARG A 219 1.07 -19.30 22.51
C ARG A 219 1.57 -20.76 22.57
N ARG A 220 0.67 -21.74 22.54
CA ARG A 220 1.04 -23.17 22.51
C ARG A 220 1.94 -23.48 21.31
N ARG A 221 1.58 -22.99 20.13
CA ARG A 221 2.36 -23.19 18.88
C ARG A 221 3.77 -22.58 19.00
N LEU A 222 3.92 -21.47 19.67
CA LEU A 222 5.19 -20.76 19.88
C LEU A 222 5.99 -21.27 21.10
N GLY A 223 5.47 -22.23 21.87
CA GLY A 223 6.09 -22.69 23.12
C GLY A 223 6.02 -21.69 24.25
N LEU A 224 5.07 -20.74 24.21
CA LEU A 224 4.90 -19.66 25.17
C LEU A 224 3.77 -19.96 26.16
N THR A 225 3.80 -19.29 27.30
CA THR A 225 2.77 -19.34 28.35
C THR A 225 1.95 -18.05 28.37
N SER A 226 0.88 -18.01 29.16
CA SER A 226 0.03 -16.83 29.34
C SER A 226 0.74 -15.61 29.95
N ARG A 227 1.88 -15.81 30.61
CA ARG A 227 2.68 -14.72 31.20
C ARG A 227 3.47 -13.91 30.13
N HIS A 228 3.78 -14.53 28.98
CA HIS A 228 4.56 -13.86 27.93
C HIS A 228 3.71 -12.78 27.24
N ARG A 229 4.37 -11.68 26.92
CA ARG A 229 3.85 -10.53 26.17
C ARG A 229 4.41 -10.58 24.76
N ILE A 230 3.56 -10.89 23.77
CA ILE A 230 3.97 -11.10 22.39
C ILE A 230 3.88 -9.77 21.64
N LEU A 231 5.03 -9.16 21.41
CA LEU A 231 5.19 -8.05 20.46
C LEU A 231 5.28 -8.65 19.06
N VAL A 232 4.51 -8.17 18.09
CA VAL A 232 4.58 -8.69 16.72
C VAL A 232 5.03 -7.61 15.75
N PHE A 233 5.98 -7.99 14.88
CA PHE A 233 6.30 -7.29 13.64
C PHE A 233 5.98 -8.21 12.47
N ALA A 234 5.40 -7.67 11.39
CA ALA A 234 5.15 -8.43 10.17
C ALA A 234 5.63 -7.66 8.94
N GLY A 235 6.49 -8.28 8.15
CA GLY A 235 7.08 -7.66 6.97
C GLY A 235 8.32 -8.39 6.47
N ARG A 236 8.90 -7.90 5.36
CA ARG A 236 10.18 -8.42 4.86
C ARG A 236 11.34 -7.96 5.78
N PRO A 237 12.39 -8.77 5.94
CA PRO A 237 13.63 -8.30 6.55
C PRO A 237 14.33 -7.34 5.57
N ALA A 238 14.27 -6.04 5.87
CA ALA A 238 14.87 -5.00 5.04
C ALA A 238 15.44 -3.90 5.95
N ARG A 239 16.49 -3.22 5.50
CA ARG A 239 17.23 -2.23 6.31
C ARG A 239 16.32 -1.12 6.81
N GLU A 240 15.40 -0.66 5.97
CA GLU A 240 14.43 0.39 6.32
C GLU A 240 13.47 -0.03 7.45
N LYS A 241 13.32 -1.32 7.73
CA LYS A 241 12.44 -1.81 8.81
C LYS A 241 13.10 -1.75 10.19
N LYS A 242 14.40 -1.47 10.26
CA LYS A 242 15.13 -1.29 11.51
C LYS A 242 14.86 -2.39 12.54
N LEU A 243 14.95 -3.64 12.08
CA LEU A 243 14.69 -4.82 12.92
C LEU A 243 15.68 -4.95 14.06
N ASP A 244 16.89 -4.47 13.89
CA ASP A 244 17.93 -4.35 14.92
C ASP A 244 17.44 -3.55 16.13
N VAL A 245 16.76 -2.43 15.91
CA VAL A 245 16.13 -1.61 16.96
C VAL A 245 15.09 -2.42 17.73
N LEU A 246 14.23 -3.18 17.03
CA LEU A 246 13.19 -4.00 17.67
C LEU A 246 13.79 -5.14 18.51
N VAL A 247 14.84 -5.79 17.98
CA VAL A 247 15.55 -6.87 18.68
C VAL A 247 16.23 -6.33 19.93
N GLU A 248 17.01 -5.26 19.81
CA GLU A 248 17.67 -4.67 20.97
C GLU A 248 16.65 -4.14 22.00
N ALA A 249 15.50 -3.61 21.55
CA ALA A 249 14.45 -3.17 22.45
C ALA A 249 13.84 -4.33 23.24
N VAL A 250 13.54 -5.47 22.60
CA VAL A 250 13.00 -6.63 23.33
C VAL A 250 14.02 -7.28 24.25
N GLU A 251 15.30 -7.25 23.92
CA GLU A 251 16.39 -7.69 24.81
C GLU A 251 16.50 -6.81 26.06
N ARG A 252 16.40 -5.49 25.90
CA ARG A 252 16.37 -4.53 27.02
C ARG A 252 15.17 -4.71 27.93
N LEU A 253 13.99 -4.96 27.36
CA LEU A 253 12.76 -5.23 28.10
C LEU A 253 12.86 -6.51 28.96
N GLY A 254 13.56 -7.52 28.47
CA GLY A 254 13.71 -8.79 29.16
C GLY A 254 12.38 -9.55 29.30
N ASP A 255 12.29 -10.46 30.27
CA ASP A 255 11.08 -11.22 30.61
C ASP A 255 10.00 -10.27 31.15
N PRO A 256 8.72 -10.38 30.72
CA PRO A 256 8.12 -11.45 29.92
C PRO A 256 7.98 -11.16 28.41
N TYR A 257 8.69 -10.21 27.86
CA TYR A 257 8.53 -9.79 26.46
C TYR A 257 9.23 -10.72 25.47
N VAL A 258 8.55 -11.02 24.37
CA VAL A 258 9.08 -11.74 23.19
C VAL A 258 8.66 -11.03 21.92
N LEU A 259 9.54 -11.02 20.93
CA LEU A 259 9.25 -10.48 19.58
C LEU A 259 8.91 -11.63 18.63
N LEU A 260 7.70 -11.63 18.09
CA LEU A 260 7.31 -12.49 16.97
C LEU A 260 7.58 -11.77 15.67
N PHE A 261 8.52 -12.26 14.89
CA PHE A 261 8.82 -11.74 13.55
C PHE A 261 8.14 -12.61 12.49
N VAL A 262 7.12 -12.07 11.83
CA VAL A 262 6.36 -12.72 10.74
C VAL A 262 6.89 -12.26 9.39
N GLY A 263 7.33 -13.20 8.54
CA GLY A 263 7.91 -12.89 7.24
C GLY A 263 9.44 -12.97 7.21
N ALA A 264 10.00 -13.68 8.20
CA ALA A 264 11.42 -13.71 8.46
C ALA A 264 12.28 -14.13 7.26
N GLY A 265 11.93 -15.13 6.51
CA GLY A 265 12.78 -15.60 5.39
C GLY A 265 14.24 -15.79 5.78
N GLY A 266 15.14 -15.79 4.81
CA GLY A 266 16.59 -15.78 5.09
C GLY A 266 17.06 -14.37 5.51
N GLY A 267 17.61 -14.20 6.72
CA GLY A 267 18.11 -12.92 7.24
C GLY A 267 17.34 -12.38 8.45
N ALA A 268 16.55 -13.25 9.09
CA ALA A 268 15.94 -12.92 10.37
C ALA A 268 17.01 -12.69 11.44
N PRO A 269 16.82 -11.69 12.32
CA PRO A 269 17.70 -11.48 13.46
C PRO A 269 17.59 -12.68 14.41
N SER A 270 18.73 -13.08 14.97
CA SER A 270 18.82 -14.19 15.94
C SER A 270 18.95 -13.62 17.34
N SER A 271 18.00 -13.99 18.22
CA SER A 271 18.04 -13.69 19.66
C SER A 271 17.14 -14.68 20.38
N ASP A 272 17.45 -14.98 21.64
CA ASP A 272 16.64 -15.87 22.48
C ASP A 272 15.21 -15.32 22.75
N ARG A 273 15.00 -14.01 22.49
CA ARG A 273 13.71 -13.32 22.64
C ARG A 273 12.98 -13.09 21.33
N VAL A 274 13.53 -13.59 20.22
CA VAL A 274 12.94 -13.46 18.90
C VAL A 274 12.46 -14.80 18.38
N ILE A 275 11.20 -14.89 18.08
CA ILE A 275 10.59 -16.06 17.43
C ILE A 275 10.31 -15.70 15.98
N CYS A 276 10.82 -16.49 15.04
CA CYS A 276 10.63 -16.26 13.63
C CYS A 276 9.50 -17.14 13.07
N MET A 277 8.64 -16.53 12.27
CA MET A 277 7.59 -17.20 11.53
C MET A 277 7.69 -16.86 10.05
N ASP A 278 7.41 -17.82 9.19
CA ASP A 278 7.42 -17.63 7.74
C ASP A 278 6.37 -16.61 7.28
N TYR A 279 6.60 -16.10 6.06
CA TYR A 279 5.68 -15.19 5.41
C TYR A 279 4.28 -15.81 5.24
N GLN A 280 3.27 -15.15 5.77
CA GLN A 280 1.88 -15.55 5.64
C GLN A 280 1.32 -15.03 4.31
N ARG A 281 1.12 -15.95 3.35
CA ARG A 281 0.64 -15.60 1.99
C ARG A 281 -0.84 -15.25 1.98
N ASP A 282 -1.61 -15.89 2.82
CA ASP A 282 -3.03 -15.70 2.97
C ASP A 282 -3.31 -14.60 4.00
N PRO A 283 -4.09 -13.56 3.65
CA PRO A 283 -4.43 -12.50 4.59
C PRO A 283 -5.17 -12.98 5.84
N GLN A 284 -5.99 -14.03 5.74
CA GLN A 284 -6.71 -14.58 6.89
C GLN A 284 -5.74 -15.24 7.87
N SER A 285 -4.73 -15.95 7.36
CA SER A 285 -3.66 -16.52 8.18
C SER A 285 -2.84 -15.44 8.89
N LEU A 286 -2.55 -14.33 8.22
CA LEU A 286 -1.88 -13.19 8.84
C LEU A 286 -2.76 -12.56 9.93
N ALA A 287 -4.05 -12.35 9.64
CA ALA A 287 -5.01 -11.81 10.59
C ALA A 287 -5.11 -12.67 11.86
N ALA A 288 -5.12 -14.01 11.71
CA ALA A 288 -5.13 -14.93 12.85
C ALA A 288 -3.88 -14.82 13.72
N VAL A 289 -2.71 -14.64 13.11
CA VAL A 289 -1.46 -14.41 13.86
C VAL A 289 -1.49 -13.07 14.57
N LEU A 290 -1.82 -11.98 13.87
CA LEU A 290 -1.90 -10.65 14.48
C LEU A 290 -2.88 -10.64 15.66
N ALA A 291 -4.12 -11.08 15.47
CA ALA A 291 -5.14 -11.09 16.51
C ALA A 291 -4.79 -12.00 17.73
N GLY A 292 -3.83 -12.90 17.55
CA GLY A 292 -3.30 -13.76 18.65
C GLY A 292 -2.20 -13.10 19.49
N CYS A 293 -1.66 -11.95 19.06
CA CYS A 293 -0.58 -11.23 19.74
C CYS A 293 -1.10 -10.19 20.75
N ASP A 294 -0.19 -9.49 21.43
CA ASP A 294 -0.55 -8.50 22.45
C ASP A 294 -0.38 -7.05 21.97
N ALA A 295 0.66 -6.74 21.17
CA ALA A 295 0.87 -5.43 20.58
C ALA A 295 1.64 -5.53 19.27
N PHE A 296 1.43 -4.59 18.37
CA PHE A 296 2.17 -4.45 17.12
C PHE A 296 3.31 -3.44 17.27
N VAL A 297 4.50 -3.76 16.78
CA VAL A 297 5.69 -2.91 16.87
C VAL A 297 6.25 -2.58 15.48
N HIS A 298 6.66 -1.29 15.26
CA HIS A 298 7.14 -0.81 13.98
C HIS A 298 8.18 0.30 14.13
N ALA A 299 9.45 0.01 13.88
CA ALA A 299 10.57 0.93 14.13
C ALA A 299 11.02 1.76 12.91
N ASN A 300 10.40 1.59 11.72
CA ASN A 300 10.74 2.38 10.54
C ASN A 300 10.21 3.81 10.68
N ASP A 301 11.12 4.79 10.71
CA ASP A 301 10.83 6.22 10.79
C ASP A 301 10.58 6.91 9.44
N ASN A 302 10.78 6.17 8.33
CA ASN A 302 10.51 6.60 6.97
C ASN A 302 9.45 5.73 6.26
N GLU A 303 8.54 5.13 7.03
CA GLU A 303 7.47 4.33 6.43
C GLU A 303 6.54 5.23 5.61
N PRO A 304 6.33 4.97 4.31
CA PRO A 304 5.44 5.79 3.49
C PRO A 304 4.00 5.82 4.01
N PHE A 305 3.51 4.71 4.57
CA PHE A 305 2.17 4.62 5.15
C PHE A 305 2.06 3.52 6.21
N GLY A 306 2.44 2.27 5.87
CA GLY A 306 2.36 1.14 6.78
C GLY A 306 0.99 0.44 6.79
N LEU A 307 0.56 -0.15 5.66
CA LEU A 307 -0.68 -0.96 5.63
C LEU A 307 -0.75 -2.01 6.74
N ILE A 308 0.38 -2.61 7.09
CA ILE A 308 0.45 -3.63 8.16
C ILE A 308 0.08 -3.04 9.53
N VAL A 309 0.31 -1.75 9.75
CA VAL A 309 -0.11 -1.03 10.97
C VAL A 309 -1.64 -1.01 11.04
N LEU A 310 -2.31 -0.67 9.93
CA LEU A 310 -3.77 -0.69 9.88
C LEU A 310 -4.34 -2.10 10.04
N GLU A 311 -3.68 -3.11 9.49
CA GLU A 311 -4.07 -4.52 9.63
C GLU A 311 -3.96 -4.97 11.09
N ALA A 312 -2.92 -4.55 11.80
CA ALA A 312 -2.76 -4.79 13.23
C ALA A 312 -3.83 -4.05 14.05
N MET A 313 -4.06 -2.77 13.79
CA MET A 313 -5.14 -2.00 14.42
C MET A 313 -6.51 -2.64 14.19
N ALA A 314 -6.79 -3.07 12.96
CA ALA A 314 -8.02 -3.77 12.60
C ALA A 314 -8.18 -5.12 13.35
N CYS A 315 -7.07 -5.79 13.68
CA CYS A 315 -7.05 -6.96 14.56
C CYS A 315 -7.15 -6.63 16.06
N GLY A 316 -7.33 -5.35 16.42
CA GLY A 316 -7.46 -4.92 17.81
C GLY A 316 -6.14 -4.87 18.58
N LEU A 317 -5.00 -4.70 17.89
CA LEU A 317 -3.71 -4.54 18.54
C LEU A 317 -3.40 -3.06 18.81
N PRO A 318 -3.00 -2.70 20.03
CA PRO A 318 -2.29 -1.45 20.24
C PRO A 318 -1.01 -1.41 19.41
N VAL A 319 -0.64 -0.23 18.92
CA VAL A 319 0.53 -0.05 18.05
C VAL A 319 1.60 0.77 18.75
N ILE A 320 2.83 0.28 18.72
CA ILE A 320 4.01 1.03 19.10
C ILE A 320 4.81 1.35 17.84
N GLY A 321 4.87 2.63 17.49
CA GLY A 321 5.57 3.15 16.31
C GLY A 321 6.65 4.15 16.66
N VAL A 322 7.15 4.86 15.63
CA VAL A 322 8.04 6.01 15.78
C VAL A 322 7.26 7.28 15.42
N ALA A 323 7.53 8.38 16.09
CA ALA A 323 6.90 9.69 15.84
C ALA A 323 7.41 10.32 14.53
N ALA A 324 7.40 9.55 13.44
CA ALA A 324 7.88 9.94 12.12
C ALA A 324 7.22 9.08 11.02
N GLY A 325 7.30 9.55 9.78
CA GLY A 325 6.73 8.84 8.63
C GLY A 325 5.20 8.78 8.66
N GLY A 326 4.63 8.01 7.74
CA GLY A 326 3.18 7.86 7.63
C GLY A 326 2.53 7.08 8.79
N VAL A 327 3.31 6.35 9.59
CA VAL A 327 2.80 5.64 10.78
C VAL A 327 2.31 6.65 11.83
N ALA A 328 3.02 7.77 12.01
CA ALA A 328 2.65 8.81 12.96
C ALA A 328 1.30 9.49 12.63
N GLU A 329 0.80 9.36 11.40
CA GLU A 329 -0.53 9.88 11.02
C GLU A 329 -1.69 8.99 11.51
N SER A 330 -1.41 7.72 11.78
CA SER A 330 -2.43 6.73 12.16
C SER A 330 -2.39 6.36 13.64
N VAL A 331 -1.29 6.65 14.34
CA VAL A 331 -1.06 6.23 15.73
C VAL A 331 -0.88 7.45 16.61
N ASP A 332 -1.56 7.45 17.75
CA ASP A 332 -1.42 8.40 18.84
C ASP A 332 -1.62 7.68 20.19
N GLU A 333 -1.64 8.42 21.30
CA GLU A 333 -1.80 7.88 22.64
C GLU A 333 -3.13 7.15 22.86
N THR A 334 -4.15 7.35 22.05
CA THR A 334 -5.45 6.66 22.22
C THR A 334 -5.44 5.24 21.67
N VAL A 335 -4.50 4.90 20.78
CA VAL A 335 -4.39 3.59 20.11
C VAL A 335 -3.04 2.90 20.35
N GLY A 336 -2.12 3.55 21.06
CA GLY A 336 -0.79 3.00 21.31
C GLY A 336 0.19 4.02 21.85
N ALA A 337 1.42 4.02 21.34
CA ALA A 337 2.44 5.00 21.62
C ALA A 337 3.39 5.23 20.44
N LEU A 338 3.99 6.41 20.39
CA LEU A 338 5.03 6.77 19.44
C LEU A 338 6.34 7.03 20.19
N ALA A 339 7.37 6.24 19.91
CA ALA A 339 8.73 6.50 20.32
C ALA A 339 9.25 7.78 19.64
N THR A 340 9.90 8.67 20.37
CA THR A 340 10.41 9.95 19.82
C THR A 340 11.57 9.77 18.85
N ALA A 341 12.24 8.61 18.90
CA ALA A 341 13.30 8.23 17.98
C ALA A 341 13.29 6.72 17.70
N SER A 342 13.83 6.31 16.56
CA SER A 342 14.05 4.91 16.22
C SER A 342 15.32 4.38 16.90
N GLU A 343 15.30 4.35 18.23
CA GLU A 343 16.37 3.88 19.11
C GLU A 343 15.82 2.86 20.11
N ALA A 344 16.57 1.79 20.35
CA ALA A 344 16.11 0.65 21.14
C ALA A 344 15.65 1.03 22.56
N ARG A 345 16.37 1.95 23.25
CA ARG A 345 16.00 2.41 24.59
C ARG A 345 14.66 3.14 24.58
N VAL A 346 14.51 4.12 23.68
CA VAL A 346 13.30 4.95 23.57
C VAL A 346 12.10 4.09 23.15
N PHE A 347 12.36 3.11 22.27
CA PHE A 347 11.34 2.18 21.82
C PHE A 347 10.89 1.23 22.93
N ALA A 348 11.81 0.72 23.76
CA ALA A 348 11.49 -0.09 24.93
C ALA A 348 10.64 0.69 25.95
N GLU A 349 10.99 1.96 26.24
CA GLU A 349 10.21 2.84 27.11
C GLU A 349 8.77 3.05 26.57
N ALA A 350 8.62 3.21 25.23
CA ALA A 350 7.29 3.31 24.59
C ALA A 350 6.48 2.01 24.74
N VAL A 351 7.11 0.84 24.61
CA VAL A 351 6.47 -0.46 24.86
C VAL A 351 5.97 -0.55 26.31
N GLU A 352 6.82 -0.25 27.30
CA GLU A 352 6.45 -0.28 28.72
C GLU A 352 5.28 0.66 29.00
N SER A 353 5.29 1.86 28.42
CA SER A 353 4.21 2.85 28.59
C SER A 353 2.87 2.34 28.09
N VAL A 354 2.84 1.58 27.00
CA VAL A 354 1.62 0.95 26.45
C VAL A 354 1.14 -0.17 27.39
N PHE A 355 2.04 -1.04 27.83
CA PHE A 355 1.68 -2.15 28.72
C PHE A 355 1.35 -1.75 30.17
N ALA A 356 1.64 -0.52 30.56
CA ALA A 356 1.18 0.06 31.83
C ALA A 356 -0.27 0.55 31.79
N ARG A 357 -0.90 0.53 30.62
CA ARG A 357 -2.27 1.03 30.37
C ARG A 357 -3.25 -0.11 30.13
N ASP A 358 -4.52 0.22 30.00
CA ASP A 358 -5.56 -0.74 29.65
C ASP A 358 -5.40 -1.20 28.18
N MET A 359 -4.75 -2.34 27.99
CA MET A 359 -4.50 -2.95 26.68
C MET A 359 -5.78 -3.29 25.92
N VAL A 360 -6.87 -3.61 26.64
CA VAL A 360 -8.16 -3.93 26.01
C VAL A 360 -8.78 -2.66 25.46
N ALA A 361 -8.81 -1.58 26.22
CA ALA A 361 -9.31 -0.29 25.78
C ALA A 361 -8.51 0.25 24.60
N LEU A 362 -7.17 0.17 24.63
CA LEU A 362 -6.32 0.56 23.52
C LEU A 362 -6.60 -0.26 22.23
N GLY A 363 -6.73 -1.55 22.36
CA GLY A 363 -7.04 -2.44 21.23
C GLY A 363 -8.41 -2.16 20.62
N GLN A 364 -9.43 -1.90 21.45
CA GLN A 364 -10.77 -1.49 21.00
C GLN A 364 -10.72 -0.15 20.26
N ALA A 365 -9.99 0.83 20.78
CA ALA A 365 -9.82 2.13 20.14
C ALA A 365 -9.07 2.01 18.80
N ALA A 366 -8.03 1.17 18.73
CA ALA A 366 -7.30 0.88 17.50
C ALA A 366 -8.23 0.26 16.44
N ARG A 367 -9.04 -0.74 16.82
CA ARG A 367 -10.04 -1.36 15.95
C ARG A 367 -11.05 -0.33 15.43
N LEU A 368 -11.65 0.44 16.32
CA LEU A 368 -12.62 1.46 15.96
C LEU A 368 -12.06 2.51 15.00
N ARG A 369 -10.81 2.93 15.22
CA ARG A 369 -10.11 3.85 14.30
C ARG A 369 -9.92 3.25 12.92
N ALA A 370 -9.48 1.97 12.84
CA ALA A 370 -9.32 1.28 11.58
C ALA A 370 -10.65 1.20 10.80
N GLU A 371 -11.75 0.89 11.49
CA GLU A 371 -13.09 0.83 10.88
C GLU A 371 -13.60 2.19 10.39
N LEU A 372 -13.50 3.23 11.22
CA LEU A 372 -14.09 4.53 10.90
C LEU A 372 -13.29 5.35 9.90
N ARG A 373 -11.94 5.24 9.94
CA ARG A 373 -11.07 6.13 9.16
C ARG A 373 -10.34 5.43 8.00
N HIS A 374 -10.16 4.11 8.08
CA HIS A 374 -9.28 3.37 7.18
C HIS A 374 -9.97 2.20 6.45
N GLY A 375 -11.30 2.17 6.37
CA GLY A 375 -11.99 1.26 5.46
C GLY A 375 -11.67 1.58 3.99
N TRP A 376 -11.64 0.59 3.10
CA TRP A 376 -11.40 0.83 1.68
C TRP A 376 -12.46 1.70 1.00
N ASP A 377 -13.72 1.67 1.48
CA ASP A 377 -14.81 2.43 0.87
C ASP A 377 -14.56 3.95 0.88
N PRO A 378 -14.31 4.63 2.02
CA PRO A 378 -14.02 6.06 2.03
C PRO A 378 -12.76 6.44 1.25
N VAL A 379 -11.75 5.56 1.20
CA VAL A 379 -10.52 5.79 0.43
C VAL A 379 -10.84 5.83 -1.07
N PHE A 380 -11.53 4.81 -1.59
CA PHE A 380 -11.82 4.74 -3.02
C PHE A 380 -12.90 5.71 -3.47
N ARG A 381 -13.79 6.17 -2.59
CA ARG A 381 -14.68 7.30 -2.87
C ARG A 381 -13.90 8.60 -3.10
N LYS A 382 -12.94 8.92 -2.22
CA LYS A 382 -12.06 10.08 -2.39
C LYS A 382 -11.23 9.99 -3.67
N LEU A 383 -10.67 8.81 -3.96
CA LEU A 383 -9.92 8.58 -5.20
C LEU A 383 -10.81 8.72 -6.44
N SER A 384 -12.03 8.17 -6.40
CA SER A 384 -13.02 8.34 -7.47
C SER A 384 -13.37 9.80 -7.71
N ALA A 385 -13.51 10.61 -6.65
CA ALA A 385 -13.74 12.05 -6.79
C ALA A 385 -12.59 12.77 -7.51
N ILE A 386 -11.33 12.33 -7.29
CA ILE A 386 -10.18 12.84 -8.05
C ILE A 386 -10.33 12.49 -9.53
N TYR A 387 -10.70 11.25 -9.87
CA TYR A 387 -10.93 10.85 -11.25
C TYR A 387 -12.10 11.61 -11.90
N GLY A 388 -13.21 11.78 -11.18
CA GLY A 388 -14.36 12.56 -11.63
C GLY A 388 -13.99 13.99 -11.98
N ARG A 389 -13.24 14.67 -11.10
CA ARG A 389 -12.75 16.03 -11.34
C ARG A 389 -11.86 16.13 -12.59
N LEU A 390 -10.96 15.18 -12.80
CA LEU A 390 -10.02 15.20 -13.92
C LEU A 390 -10.69 14.85 -15.26
N THR A 391 -11.67 13.95 -15.26
CA THR A 391 -12.37 13.51 -16.47
C THR A 391 -13.66 14.27 -16.76
N GLY A 392 -14.21 15.01 -15.80
CA GLY A 392 -15.56 15.57 -15.87
C GLY A 392 -16.67 14.52 -15.93
N CYS A 393 -16.40 13.29 -15.49
CA CYS A 393 -17.30 12.16 -15.67
C CYS A 393 -18.05 11.79 -14.39
N ALA A 394 -19.40 11.88 -14.43
CA ALA A 394 -20.28 11.53 -13.31
C ALA A 394 -20.25 10.04 -12.91
N ALA A 395 -19.68 9.14 -13.74
CA ALA A 395 -19.52 7.72 -13.39
C ALA A 395 -18.61 7.49 -12.16
N PHE A 396 -17.77 8.47 -11.83
CA PHE A 396 -16.91 8.47 -10.65
C PHE A 396 -17.54 9.17 -9.43
N GLU A 397 -18.64 9.86 -9.62
CA GLU A 397 -19.34 10.57 -8.53
C GLU A 397 -20.26 9.62 -7.75
N ASP A 398 -20.46 9.91 -6.48
CA ASP A 398 -21.48 9.24 -5.69
C ASP A 398 -22.84 9.79 -6.07
N ALA A 399 -23.83 8.93 -6.26
CA ALA A 399 -25.23 9.36 -6.41
C ALA A 399 -25.62 10.16 -5.16
N ALA A 400 -25.71 11.48 -5.32
CA ALA A 400 -26.17 12.46 -4.34
C ALA A 400 -25.71 12.23 -2.87
N GLN A 401 -24.46 12.58 -2.55
CA GLN A 401 -24.10 12.96 -1.19
C GLN A 401 -23.66 14.43 -1.15
N PRO A 402 -24.05 15.20 -0.12
CA PRO A 402 -23.66 16.59 0.00
C PRO A 402 -22.15 16.71 0.12
N VAL A 403 -21.63 17.78 -0.47
CA VAL A 403 -20.23 18.20 -0.41
C VAL A 403 -19.77 18.15 1.05
N LEU A 404 -18.89 17.21 1.38
CA LEU A 404 -18.19 17.23 2.65
C LEU A 404 -17.21 18.38 2.59
N GLU A 405 -17.46 19.42 3.39
CA GLU A 405 -16.49 20.49 3.65
C GLU A 405 -15.15 19.86 4.07
N PRO A 406 -14.02 20.52 3.73
CA PRO A 406 -12.72 20.02 4.12
C PRO A 406 -12.67 20.01 5.65
N VAL A 407 -12.68 18.81 6.22
CA VAL A 407 -12.42 18.63 7.65
C VAL A 407 -10.96 19.01 7.85
N GLY A 408 -10.76 20.22 8.37
CA GLY A 408 -9.45 20.65 8.83
C GLY A 408 -8.95 19.66 9.87
N TRP A 409 -7.83 19.05 9.59
CA TRP A 409 -7.09 18.25 10.54
C TRP A 409 -6.35 19.21 11.48
N ASN A 410 -6.93 19.51 12.65
CA ASN A 410 -6.21 20.06 13.79
C ASN A 410 -5.62 18.92 14.60
#